data_0414580c3b1d263c6b7005dcb335596b
#
_entry.id   0414580c3b1d263c6b7005dcb335596b
#
_cell.length_a   1.000
_cell.length_b   1.000
_cell.length_c   1.000
_cell.angle_alpha   90.00
_cell.angle_beta   90.00
_cell.angle_gamma   90.00
#
_symmetry.space_group_name_H-M   'P 1'
#
loop_
_entity.id
_entity.type
_entity.pdbx_description
1 polymer ?
#
loop_
_entity_poly.entity_id
_entity_poly.type
_entity_poly.pdbx_seq_one_letter_code
_entity_poly.pdbx_strand_id
1 'polypeptide(L)'
;MASPRALLSVWDKSGIETLGQALAGMGWELLSTGGTARSLREAGLEVTEVSEATGHPEVFDGRVKTLHPAVHGGILARREREDDMSALGELGYLPIDLVCVNLYPFEAVAARDPPAPIDELIEMIDIGGPTMIRSAAKNHQDVLVLTHSDQYPDVLDSIAAADGSPSGVSREAREGLALAAYQRTAAYDAAVSNELESRFADTDVPSRIHVASGSGTGLRYGENPHQPAAFYPAAAAGEPSGLAAAVQHSGKPLSYKIGRAHV
;
A
#
# COMPACT_ATOMS: atom_id res chain seq x y z
N MET A 1 9.69 19.39 -20.41
CA MET A 1 9.79 18.08 -19.74
C MET A 1 8.47 17.36 -19.98
N ALA A 2 8.45 16.02 -20.06
CA ALA A 2 7.19 15.28 -20.12
C ALA A 2 6.43 15.46 -18.79
N SER A 3 5.10 15.42 -18.85
CA SER A 3 4.26 15.46 -17.63
C SER A 3 4.56 14.25 -16.75
N PRO A 4 4.65 14.41 -15.42
CA PRO A 4 4.76 13.28 -14.52
C PRO A 4 3.50 12.42 -14.56
N ARG A 5 3.63 11.11 -14.26
CA ARG A 5 2.56 10.13 -14.37
C ARG A 5 2.25 9.47 -13.04
N ALA A 6 0.96 9.39 -12.72
CA ALA A 6 0.47 8.67 -11.55
C ALA A 6 -0.37 7.46 -11.95
N LEU A 7 0.00 6.28 -11.47
CA LEU A 7 -0.80 5.06 -11.59
C LEU A 7 -1.65 4.89 -10.34
N LEU A 8 -2.95 5.02 -10.47
CA LEU A 8 -3.93 4.98 -9.39
C LEU A 8 -4.80 3.71 -9.53
N SER A 9 -4.67 2.78 -8.61
CA SER A 9 -5.44 1.51 -8.63
C SER A 9 -5.76 1.07 -7.21
N VAL A 10 -6.90 1.48 -6.70
CA VAL A 10 -7.29 1.25 -5.30
C VAL A 10 -8.61 0.48 -5.21
N TRP A 11 -8.73 -0.39 -4.20
CA TRP A 11 -9.99 -1.01 -3.82
C TRP A 11 -10.84 -0.03 -3.01
N ASP A 12 -10.32 0.44 -1.88
CA ASP A 12 -10.92 1.52 -1.09
C ASP A 12 -10.68 2.86 -1.78
N LYS A 13 -11.78 3.52 -2.14
CA LYS A 13 -11.79 4.79 -2.89
C LYS A 13 -11.63 6.04 -2.01
N SER A 14 -11.42 5.86 -0.70
CA SER A 14 -11.29 6.96 0.26
C SER A 14 -10.19 7.94 -0.18
N GLY A 15 -10.57 9.18 -0.45
CA GLY A 15 -9.67 10.27 -0.83
C GLY A 15 -9.07 10.19 -2.25
N ILE A 16 -9.37 9.15 -3.05
CA ILE A 16 -8.75 8.97 -4.38
C ILE A 16 -9.13 10.07 -5.36
N GLU A 17 -10.35 10.59 -5.29
CA GLU A 17 -10.81 11.68 -6.15
C GLU A 17 -10.06 12.98 -5.81
N THR A 18 -9.89 13.27 -4.54
CA THR A 18 -9.10 14.42 -4.06
C THR A 18 -7.64 14.31 -4.51
N LEU A 19 -7.03 13.14 -4.37
CA LEU A 19 -5.67 12.86 -4.86
C LEU A 19 -5.59 13.08 -6.37
N GLY A 20 -6.52 12.51 -7.13
CA GLY A 20 -6.56 12.64 -8.59
C GLY A 20 -6.75 14.09 -9.05
N GLN A 21 -7.68 14.84 -8.43
CA GLN A 21 -7.92 16.26 -8.73
C GLN A 21 -6.68 17.12 -8.46
N ALA A 22 -6.02 16.91 -7.33
CA ALA A 22 -4.81 17.64 -6.97
C ALA A 22 -3.66 17.35 -7.96
N LEU A 23 -3.40 16.08 -8.28
CA LEU A 23 -2.37 15.69 -9.24
C LEU A 23 -2.67 16.24 -10.65
N ALA A 24 -3.90 16.06 -11.15
CA ALA A 24 -4.30 16.60 -12.46
C ALA A 24 -4.19 18.14 -12.50
N GLY A 25 -4.59 18.84 -11.43
CA GLY A 25 -4.42 20.29 -11.28
C GLY A 25 -2.96 20.75 -11.31
N MET A 26 -2.02 19.90 -10.95
CA MET A 26 -0.57 20.11 -11.06
C MET A 26 0.04 19.61 -12.37
N GLY A 27 -0.79 19.19 -13.34
CA GLY A 27 -0.34 18.78 -14.68
C GLY A 27 0.15 17.34 -14.78
N TRP A 28 -0.22 16.48 -13.83
CA TRP A 28 0.08 15.05 -13.89
C TRP A 28 -0.88 14.32 -14.83
N GLU A 29 -0.37 13.34 -15.54
CA GLU A 29 -1.15 12.37 -16.31
C GLU A 29 -1.60 11.23 -15.39
N LEU A 30 -2.90 10.92 -15.42
CA LEU A 30 -3.48 9.87 -14.58
C LEU A 30 -3.68 8.58 -15.37
N LEU A 31 -3.03 7.50 -14.91
CA LEU A 31 -3.27 6.14 -15.38
C LEU A 31 -4.09 5.39 -14.33
N SER A 32 -5.07 4.60 -14.77
CA SER A 32 -5.88 3.83 -13.83
C SER A 32 -6.49 2.59 -14.48
N THR A 33 -7.16 1.76 -13.68
CA THR A 33 -7.85 0.56 -14.13
C THR A 33 -9.24 0.45 -13.51
N GLY A 34 -10.16 -0.16 -14.23
CA GLY A 34 -11.45 -0.65 -13.72
C GLY A 34 -12.24 0.36 -12.88
N GLY A 35 -12.60 -0.03 -11.66
CA GLY A 35 -13.43 0.80 -10.78
C GLY A 35 -12.79 2.12 -10.35
N THR A 36 -11.46 2.18 -10.23
CA THR A 36 -10.76 3.43 -9.89
C THR A 36 -10.81 4.42 -11.06
N ALA A 37 -10.57 3.96 -12.28
CA ALA A 37 -10.70 4.80 -13.49
C ALA A 37 -12.12 5.37 -13.63
N ARG A 38 -13.14 4.56 -13.32
CA ARG A 38 -14.54 5.00 -13.34
C ARG A 38 -14.79 6.10 -12.31
N SER A 39 -14.39 5.91 -11.05
CA SER A 39 -14.56 6.91 -9.99
C SER A 39 -13.90 8.24 -10.35
N LEU A 40 -12.67 8.19 -10.87
CA LEU A 40 -11.95 9.41 -11.28
C LEU A 40 -12.62 10.12 -12.45
N ARG A 41 -13.14 9.40 -13.45
CA ARG A 41 -13.89 9.99 -14.58
C ARG A 41 -15.23 10.59 -14.13
N GLU A 42 -15.94 9.93 -13.20
CA GLU A 42 -17.16 10.45 -12.59
C GLU A 42 -16.90 11.76 -11.81
N ALA A 43 -15.69 11.92 -11.28
CA ALA A 43 -15.21 13.17 -10.68
C ALA A 43 -14.74 14.24 -11.72
N GLY A 44 -14.91 13.97 -13.03
CA GLY A 44 -14.58 14.91 -14.12
C GLY A 44 -13.13 14.90 -14.55
N LEU A 45 -12.34 13.87 -14.20
CA LEU A 45 -10.92 13.78 -14.54
C LEU A 45 -10.68 13.02 -15.84
N GLU A 46 -9.68 13.47 -16.61
CA GLU A 46 -9.14 12.72 -17.73
C GLU A 46 -8.25 11.58 -17.20
N VAL A 47 -8.54 10.36 -17.60
CA VAL A 47 -7.83 9.16 -17.13
C VAL A 47 -7.54 8.26 -18.32
N THR A 48 -6.28 7.92 -18.50
CA THR A 48 -5.82 6.90 -19.45
C THR A 48 -5.97 5.52 -18.83
N GLU A 49 -6.65 4.59 -19.50
CA GLU A 49 -6.69 3.19 -19.06
C GLU A 49 -5.32 2.54 -19.22
N VAL A 50 -4.96 1.65 -18.28
CA VAL A 50 -3.71 0.89 -18.39
C VAL A 50 -3.70 0.04 -19.67
N SER A 51 -4.85 -0.48 -20.11
CA SER A 51 -4.98 -1.21 -21.38
C SER A 51 -4.63 -0.36 -22.61
N GLU A 52 -4.98 0.94 -22.60
CA GLU A 52 -4.61 1.90 -23.64
C GLU A 52 -3.09 2.19 -23.59
N ALA A 53 -2.56 2.44 -22.39
CA ALA A 53 -1.15 2.74 -22.19
C ALA A 53 -0.22 1.56 -22.53
N THR A 54 -0.70 0.32 -22.36
CA THR A 54 0.07 -0.90 -22.65
C THR A 54 -0.20 -1.45 -24.05
N GLY A 55 -1.29 -1.05 -24.71
CA GLY A 55 -1.79 -1.65 -25.94
C GLY A 55 -2.27 -3.10 -25.75
N HIS A 56 -2.45 -3.56 -24.51
CA HIS A 56 -2.86 -4.93 -24.19
C HIS A 56 -4.21 -4.94 -23.46
N PRO A 57 -5.20 -5.71 -23.94
CA PRO A 57 -6.51 -5.80 -23.30
C PRO A 57 -6.40 -6.46 -21.91
N GLU A 58 -7.33 -6.11 -21.03
CA GLU A 58 -7.56 -6.83 -19.80
C GLU A 58 -8.08 -8.25 -20.13
N VAL A 59 -7.47 -9.27 -19.48
CA VAL A 59 -7.81 -10.69 -19.75
C VAL A 59 -8.15 -11.42 -18.45
N PHE A 60 -8.86 -12.56 -18.60
CA PHE A 60 -9.27 -13.41 -17.49
C PHE A 60 -10.08 -12.67 -16.42
N ASP A 61 -11.10 -11.91 -16.84
CA ASP A 61 -11.98 -11.13 -15.97
C ASP A 61 -11.21 -10.17 -15.04
N GLY A 62 -10.09 -9.59 -15.54
CA GLY A 62 -9.28 -8.62 -14.83
C GLY A 62 -8.17 -9.19 -13.96
N ARG A 63 -8.00 -10.50 -13.93
CA ARG A 63 -6.87 -11.11 -13.18
C ARG A 63 -5.50 -10.71 -13.74
N VAL A 64 -5.43 -10.38 -15.04
CA VAL A 64 -4.23 -9.86 -15.69
C VAL A 64 -4.55 -8.56 -16.41
N LYS A 65 -4.08 -7.45 -15.86
CA LYS A 65 -4.21 -6.11 -16.45
C LYS A 65 -2.98 -5.22 -16.19
N THR A 66 -2.39 -5.27 -15.01
CA THR A 66 -1.22 -4.45 -14.63
C THR A 66 0.09 -5.23 -14.68
N LEU A 67 0.04 -6.57 -14.81
CA LEU A 67 1.22 -7.43 -14.97
C LEU A 67 1.75 -7.35 -16.40
N HIS A 68 2.27 -6.19 -16.77
CA HIS A 68 2.76 -5.92 -18.11
C HIS A 68 4.12 -5.23 -18.07
N PRO A 69 5.06 -5.55 -18.99
CA PRO A 69 6.38 -4.93 -19.03
C PRO A 69 6.33 -3.39 -19.14
N ALA A 70 5.35 -2.82 -19.84
CA ALA A 70 5.20 -1.37 -19.93
C ALA A 70 4.90 -0.71 -18.58
N VAL A 71 4.09 -1.36 -17.73
CA VAL A 71 3.79 -0.87 -16.38
C VAL A 71 5.03 -1.01 -15.49
N HIS A 72 5.56 -2.23 -15.36
CA HIS A 72 6.68 -2.48 -14.46
C HIS A 72 8.00 -1.88 -14.96
N GLY A 73 8.20 -1.77 -16.26
CA GLY A 73 9.31 -1.02 -16.86
C GLY A 73 9.22 0.47 -16.53
N GLY A 74 8.03 1.07 -16.70
CA GLY A 74 7.79 2.46 -16.31
C GLY A 74 8.05 2.76 -14.84
N ILE A 75 7.78 1.79 -13.95
CA ILE A 75 8.03 1.90 -12.51
C ILE A 75 9.51 1.63 -12.17
N LEU A 76 10.14 0.60 -12.75
CA LEU A 76 11.44 0.07 -12.31
C LEU A 76 12.65 0.69 -13.00
N ALA A 77 12.47 1.38 -14.15
CA ALA A 77 13.56 2.05 -14.83
C ALA A 77 14.18 3.12 -13.92
N ARG A 78 15.51 3.03 -13.73
CA ARG A 78 16.28 3.98 -12.92
C ARG A 78 16.50 5.25 -13.73
N ARG A 79 16.01 6.38 -13.25
CA ARG A 79 16.00 7.66 -13.99
C ARG A 79 17.42 8.20 -14.25
N GLU A 80 18.37 7.87 -13.36
CA GLU A 80 19.79 8.23 -13.49
C GLU A 80 20.57 7.36 -14.47
N ARG A 81 20.00 6.22 -14.91
CA ARG A 81 20.65 5.27 -15.81
C ARG A 81 20.23 5.52 -17.25
N GLU A 82 21.17 6.00 -18.06
CA GLU A 82 20.95 6.30 -19.47
C GLU A 82 20.50 5.06 -20.26
N ASP A 83 21.11 3.90 -19.96
CA ASP A 83 20.73 2.61 -20.56
C ASP A 83 19.27 2.23 -20.26
N ASP A 84 18.82 2.41 -19.01
CA ASP A 84 17.44 2.08 -18.62
C ASP A 84 16.45 3.00 -19.34
N MET A 85 16.76 4.30 -19.42
CA MET A 85 15.87 5.29 -20.05
C MET A 85 15.87 5.14 -21.59
N SER A 86 17.00 4.78 -22.21
CA SER A 86 17.06 4.47 -23.63
C SER A 86 16.21 3.23 -23.96
N ALA A 87 16.39 2.14 -23.21
CA ALA A 87 15.61 0.92 -23.39
C ALA A 87 14.11 1.16 -23.20
N LEU A 88 13.72 1.99 -22.21
CA LEU A 88 12.33 2.36 -21.99
C LEU A 88 11.75 3.08 -23.20
N GLY A 89 12.51 4.06 -23.76
CA GLY A 89 12.11 4.82 -24.94
C GLY A 89 12.04 3.97 -26.22
N GLU A 90 13.01 3.06 -26.45
CA GLU A 90 13.02 2.14 -27.59
C GLU A 90 11.80 1.20 -27.59
N LEU A 91 11.32 0.80 -26.41
CA LEU A 91 10.12 -0.01 -26.24
C LEU A 91 8.82 0.81 -26.32
N GLY A 92 8.91 2.15 -26.43
CA GLY A 92 7.75 3.05 -26.41
C GLY A 92 7.05 3.12 -25.05
N TYR A 93 7.74 2.73 -23.98
CA TYR A 93 7.19 2.79 -22.62
C TYR A 93 7.49 4.15 -22.00
N LEU A 94 6.63 4.58 -21.10
CA LEU A 94 6.77 5.88 -20.44
C LEU A 94 6.99 5.67 -18.93
N PRO A 95 7.78 6.56 -18.29
CA PRO A 95 7.98 6.53 -16.84
C PRO A 95 6.68 6.67 -16.06
N ILE A 96 6.63 6.07 -14.87
CA ILE A 96 5.57 6.24 -13.87
C ILE A 96 6.25 6.77 -12.61
N ASP A 97 5.79 7.93 -12.12
CA ASP A 97 6.46 8.68 -11.05
C ASP A 97 5.77 8.52 -9.70
N LEU A 98 4.49 8.09 -9.71
CA LEU A 98 3.72 7.78 -8.52
C LEU A 98 2.87 6.54 -8.76
N VAL A 99 2.87 5.64 -7.78
CA VAL A 99 2.00 4.46 -7.71
C VAL A 99 1.18 4.55 -6.44
N CYS A 100 -0.15 4.67 -6.58
CA CYS A 100 -1.10 4.63 -5.47
C CYS A 100 -1.95 3.38 -5.60
N VAL A 101 -1.74 2.44 -4.67
CA VAL A 101 -2.41 1.13 -4.68
C VAL A 101 -2.73 0.72 -3.26
N ASN A 102 -4.00 0.44 -2.97
CA ASN A 102 -4.37 -0.36 -1.81
C ASN A 102 -4.90 -1.73 -2.26
N LEU A 103 -4.77 -2.71 -1.39
CA LEU A 103 -5.05 -4.10 -1.72
C LEU A 103 -6.52 -4.46 -1.52
N TYR A 104 -6.95 -5.54 -2.15
CA TYR A 104 -8.26 -6.14 -1.88
C TYR A 104 -8.38 -6.48 -0.40
N PRO A 105 -9.62 -6.39 0.17
CA PRO A 105 -9.84 -6.53 1.62
C PRO A 105 -9.86 -8.01 2.07
N PHE A 106 -8.80 -8.76 1.75
CA PHE A 106 -8.68 -10.17 2.08
C PHE A 106 -8.91 -10.42 3.57
N GLU A 107 -8.27 -9.63 4.43
CA GLU A 107 -8.36 -9.76 5.88
C GLU A 107 -9.80 -9.57 6.39
N ALA A 108 -10.55 -8.63 5.78
CA ALA A 108 -11.95 -8.38 6.16
C ALA A 108 -12.87 -9.53 5.71
N VAL A 109 -12.60 -10.14 4.55
CA VAL A 109 -13.37 -11.29 4.07
C VAL A 109 -13.03 -12.54 4.88
N ALA A 110 -11.76 -12.76 5.22
CA ALA A 110 -11.31 -13.86 6.07
C ALA A 110 -11.91 -13.81 7.48
N ALA A 111 -12.13 -12.60 8.02
CA ALA A 111 -12.67 -12.39 9.36
C ALA A 111 -14.20 -12.49 9.45
N ARG A 112 -14.92 -12.81 8.38
CA ARG A 112 -16.40 -12.91 8.40
C ARG A 112 -16.91 -14.05 9.27
N ASP A 113 -18.04 -13.82 9.90
CA ASP A 113 -18.83 -14.84 10.62
C ASP A 113 -20.28 -14.84 10.08
N PRO A 114 -20.75 -15.92 9.45
CA PRO A 114 -20.03 -17.17 9.18
C PRO A 114 -18.87 -17.01 8.18
N PRO A 115 -17.87 -17.91 8.23
CA PRO A 115 -16.70 -17.85 7.36
C PRO A 115 -17.07 -17.84 5.87
N ALA A 116 -16.38 -16.99 5.09
CA ALA A 116 -16.57 -16.93 3.65
C ALA A 116 -16.21 -18.26 2.98
N PRO A 117 -16.90 -18.65 1.88
CA PRO A 117 -16.50 -19.78 1.06
C PRO A 117 -15.06 -19.65 0.57
N ILE A 118 -14.36 -20.78 0.45
CA ILE A 118 -12.94 -20.77 0.05
C ILE A 118 -12.72 -20.14 -1.34
N ASP A 119 -13.62 -20.38 -2.28
CA ASP A 119 -13.52 -19.82 -3.64
C ASP A 119 -13.63 -18.28 -3.62
N GLU A 120 -14.53 -17.72 -2.79
CA GLU A 120 -14.66 -16.28 -2.60
C GLU A 120 -13.38 -15.69 -1.97
N LEU A 121 -12.81 -16.39 -0.99
CA LEU A 121 -11.59 -15.97 -0.32
C LEU A 121 -10.40 -15.96 -1.30
N ILE A 122 -10.28 -16.97 -2.16
CA ILE A 122 -9.22 -17.06 -3.16
C ILE A 122 -9.33 -15.90 -4.16
N GLU A 123 -10.53 -15.50 -4.57
CA GLU A 123 -10.72 -14.34 -5.47
C GLU A 123 -10.33 -13.00 -4.83
N MET A 124 -10.23 -12.93 -3.50
CA MET A 124 -9.73 -11.75 -2.79
C MET A 124 -8.19 -11.72 -2.68
N ILE A 125 -7.47 -12.71 -3.20
CA ILE A 125 -6.01 -12.68 -3.25
C ILE A 125 -5.57 -11.76 -4.40
N ASP A 126 -5.07 -10.59 -4.03
CA ASP A 126 -4.57 -9.60 -4.98
C ASP A 126 -3.16 -9.97 -5.46
N ILE A 127 -2.99 -10.07 -6.78
CA ILE A 127 -1.69 -10.35 -7.41
C ILE A 127 -1.07 -9.07 -7.95
N GLY A 128 -1.84 -8.28 -8.67
CA GLY A 128 -1.35 -7.07 -9.35
C GLY A 128 -0.95 -5.95 -8.39
N GLY A 129 -1.76 -5.75 -7.35
CA GLY A 129 -1.53 -4.71 -6.34
C GLY A 129 -0.19 -4.88 -5.61
N PRO A 130 0.07 -6.02 -4.95
CA PRO A 130 1.37 -6.27 -4.29
C PRO A 130 2.55 -6.15 -5.24
N THR A 131 2.41 -6.57 -6.50
CA THR A 131 3.50 -6.51 -7.49
C THR A 131 3.84 -5.06 -7.84
N MET A 132 2.84 -4.19 -8.06
CA MET A 132 3.06 -2.76 -8.31
C MET A 132 3.64 -2.04 -7.09
N ILE A 133 3.09 -2.30 -5.89
CA ILE A 133 3.59 -1.74 -4.63
C ILE A 133 5.07 -2.08 -4.44
N ARG A 134 5.45 -3.34 -4.58
CA ARG A 134 6.84 -3.81 -4.41
C ARG A 134 7.79 -3.24 -5.46
N SER A 135 7.32 -3.09 -6.71
CA SER A 135 8.11 -2.48 -7.78
C SER A 135 8.41 -1.01 -7.48
N ALA A 136 7.39 -0.24 -7.09
CA ALA A 136 7.54 1.17 -6.75
C ALA A 136 8.40 1.36 -5.49
N ALA A 137 8.16 0.58 -4.44
CA ALA A 137 8.96 0.61 -3.22
C ALA A 137 10.44 0.26 -3.46
N LYS A 138 10.73 -0.69 -4.37
CA LYS A 138 12.10 -1.00 -4.77
C LYS A 138 12.79 0.18 -5.47
N ASN A 139 12.05 0.94 -6.26
CA ASN A 139 12.56 2.12 -7.00
C ASN A 139 12.15 3.45 -6.34
N HIS A 140 12.04 3.49 -5.00
CA HIS A 140 11.55 4.64 -4.23
C HIS A 140 12.36 5.93 -4.45
N GLN A 141 13.58 5.84 -4.93
CA GLN A 141 14.37 7.03 -5.28
C GLN A 141 13.72 7.82 -6.42
N ASP A 142 13.12 7.11 -7.38
CA ASP A 142 12.52 7.69 -8.57
C ASP A 142 10.99 7.71 -8.53
N VAL A 143 10.35 6.80 -7.77
CA VAL A 143 8.91 6.57 -7.77
C VAL A 143 8.33 6.70 -6.37
N LEU A 144 7.27 7.50 -6.24
CA LEU A 144 6.48 7.60 -5.01
C LEU A 144 5.54 6.40 -4.89
N VAL A 145 5.44 5.79 -3.71
CA VAL A 145 4.52 4.69 -3.46
C VAL A 145 3.57 5.02 -2.32
N LEU A 146 2.26 5.00 -2.60
CA LEU A 146 1.19 5.26 -1.64
C LEU A 146 0.34 4.01 -1.49
N THR A 147 0.15 3.55 -0.25
CA THR A 147 -0.62 2.35 0.08
C THR A 147 -1.81 2.62 0.99
N HIS A 148 -1.91 3.84 1.52
CA HIS A 148 -2.97 4.27 2.42
C HIS A 148 -3.34 5.74 2.18
N SER A 149 -4.63 6.08 2.34
CA SER A 149 -5.13 7.44 2.11
C SER A 149 -4.54 8.49 3.05
N ASP A 150 -4.10 8.12 4.25
CA ASP A 150 -3.46 9.03 5.21
C ASP A 150 -2.13 9.60 4.70
N GLN A 151 -1.52 8.97 3.68
CA GLN A 151 -0.27 9.40 3.07
C GLN A 151 -0.48 10.51 2.02
N TYR A 152 -1.73 10.72 1.56
CA TYR A 152 -2.01 11.63 0.45
C TYR A 152 -1.71 13.09 0.77
N PRO A 153 -2.15 13.66 1.92
CA PRO A 153 -1.96 15.08 2.21
C PRO A 153 -0.50 15.51 2.20
N ASP A 154 0.36 14.83 2.95
CA ASP A 154 1.78 15.19 3.10
C ASP A 154 2.53 15.11 1.77
N VAL A 155 2.20 14.10 0.94
CA VAL A 155 2.80 13.93 -0.39
C VAL A 155 2.31 15.01 -1.35
N LEU A 156 1.01 15.32 -1.34
CA LEU A 156 0.46 16.39 -2.17
C LEU A 156 1.03 17.76 -1.82
N ASP A 157 1.14 18.08 -0.53
CA ASP A 157 1.74 19.32 -0.06
C ASP A 157 3.20 19.44 -0.52
N SER A 158 3.96 18.36 -0.45
CA SER A 158 5.35 18.32 -0.90
C SER A 158 5.49 18.52 -2.41
N ILE A 159 4.63 17.87 -3.20
CA ILE A 159 4.60 18.02 -4.66
C ILE A 159 4.19 19.46 -5.04
N ALA A 160 3.15 20.01 -4.40
CA ALA A 160 2.68 21.36 -4.64
C ALA A 160 3.74 22.43 -4.32
N ALA A 161 4.49 22.25 -3.22
CA ALA A 161 5.59 23.14 -2.85
C ALA A 161 6.75 23.15 -3.86
N ALA A 162 6.81 22.15 -4.76
CA ALA A 162 7.81 22.04 -5.83
C ALA A 162 7.20 22.19 -7.23
N ASP A 163 6.20 23.06 -7.36
CA ASP A 163 5.52 23.36 -8.64
C ASP A 163 5.02 22.11 -9.39
N GLY A 164 4.50 21.13 -8.66
CA GLY A 164 3.97 19.88 -9.22
C GLY A 164 5.03 18.80 -9.47
N SER A 165 6.28 19.03 -9.10
CA SER A 165 7.35 18.05 -9.32
C SER A 165 7.37 16.95 -8.26
N PRO A 166 7.50 15.65 -8.63
CA PRO A 166 7.71 14.57 -7.67
C PRO A 166 8.99 14.71 -6.84
N SER A 167 9.94 15.55 -7.28
CA SER A 167 11.18 15.82 -6.54
C SER A 167 10.97 16.63 -5.27
N GLY A 168 9.79 17.23 -5.06
CA GLY A 168 9.43 17.91 -3.83
C GLY A 168 9.35 16.98 -2.62
N VAL A 169 9.09 15.70 -2.82
CA VAL A 169 9.08 14.71 -1.73
C VAL A 169 10.50 14.33 -1.36
N SER A 170 10.87 14.60 -0.09
CA SER A 170 12.23 14.37 0.40
C SER A 170 12.64 12.88 0.34
N ARG A 171 13.94 12.64 0.39
CA ARG A 171 14.48 11.28 0.41
C ARG A 171 13.96 10.47 1.61
N GLU A 172 13.96 11.09 2.80
CA GLU A 172 13.50 10.46 4.04
C GLU A 172 12.02 10.10 3.95
N ALA A 173 11.18 10.97 3.36
CA ALA A 173 9.77 10.70 3.14
C ALA A 173 9.57 9.52 2.17
N ARG A 174 10.34 9.47 1.07
CA ARG A 174 10.32 8.35 0.11
C ARG A 174 10.73 7.03 0.75
N GLU A 175 11.79 7.03 1.56
CA GLU A 175 12.24 5.86 2.32
C GLU A 175 11.16 5.39 3.31
N GLY A 176 10.48 6.32 4.00
CA GLY A 176 9.34 6.03 4.88
C GLY A 176 8.16 5.41 4.14
N LEU A 177 7.79 5.95 2.98
CA LEU A 177 6.73 5.40 2.12
C LEU A 177 7.08 3.98 1.61
N ALA A 178 8.32 3.77 1.19
CA ALA A 178 8.79 2.45 0.74
C ALA A 178 8.78 1.42 1.88
N LEU A 179 9.18 1.81 3.09
CA LEU A 179 9.10 0.96 4.28
C LEU A 179 7.64 0.57 4.56
N ALA A 180 6.73 1.55 4.59
CA ALA A 180 5.30 1.31 4.81
C ALA A 180 4.70 0.36 3.75
N ALA A 181 5.12 0.52 2.49
CA ALA A 181 4.71 -0.35 1.38
C ALA A 181 5.14 -1.81 1.59
N TYR A 182 6.38 -2.05 2.01
CA TYR A 182 6.84 -3.41 2.34
C TYR A 182 6.18 -3.97 3.58
N GLN A 183 5.94 -3.15 4.60
CA GLN A 183 5.19 -3.57 5.79
C GLN A 183 3.76 -3.99 5.43
N ARG A 184 3.08 -3.24 4.56
CA ARG A 184 1.73 -3.58 4.09
C ARG A 184 1.70 -4.89 3.32
N THR A 185 2.62 -5.11 2.38
CA THR A 185 2.66 -6.37 1.61
C THR A 185 3.04 -7.56 2.47
N ALA A 186 3.96 -7.39 3.43
CA ALA A 186 4.34 -8.46 4.37
C ALA A 186 3.16 -8.85 5.28
N ALA A 187 2.41 -7.88 5.80
CA ALA A 187 1.23 -8.13 6.63
C ALA A 187 0.13 -8.83 5.82
N TYR A 188 -0.07 -8.42 4.56
CA TYR A 188 -1.02 -9.04 3.64
C TYR A 188 -0.67 -10.51 3.37
N ASP A 189 0.57 -10.81 2.99
CA ASP A 189 1.02 -12.17 2.73
C ASP A 189 0.94 -13.05 4.00
N ALA A 190 1.23 -12.48 5.17
CA ALA A 190 1.06 -13.17 6.45
C ALA A 190 -0.42 -13.54 6.70
N ALA A 191 -1.36 -12.63 6.43
CA ALA A 191 -2.79 -12.89 6.58
C ALA A 191 -3.26 -13.97 5.61
N VAL A 192 -2.88 -13.89 4.34
CA VAL A 192 -3.19 -14.92 3.33
C VAL A 192 -2.64 -16.28 3.74
N SER A 193 -1.36 -16.33 4.13
CA SER A 193 -0.70 -17.59 4.52
C SER A 193 -1.37 -18.23 5.74
N ASN A 194 -1.67 -17.46 6.78
CA ASN A 194 -2.29 -17.98 7.99
C ASN A 194 -3.72 -18.49 7.72
N GLU A 195 -4.49 -17.77 6.93
CA GLU A 195 -5.87 -18.18 6.60
C GLU A 195 -5.88 -19.44 5.73
N LEU A 196 -5.03 -19.52 4.70
CA LEU A 196 -4.93 -20.71 3.86
C LEU A 196 -4.42 -21.92 4.65
N GLU A 197 -3.49 -21.73 5.58
CA GLU A 197 -3.07 -22.80 6.50
C GLU A 197 -4.26 -23.33 7.29
N SER A 198 -5.11 -22.46 7.84
CA SER A 198 -6.29 -22.85 8.62
C SER A 198 -7.35 -23.58 7.80
N ARG A 199 -7.42 -23.31 6.47
CA ARG A 199 -8.41 -23.91 5.57
C ARG A 199 -7.94 -25.18 4.89
N PHE A 200 -6.64 -25.31 4.62
CA PHE A 200 -6.08 -26.41 3.82
C PHE A 200 -5.40 -27.49 4.65
N ALA A 201 -4.90 -27.16 5.85
CA ALA A 201 -4.27 -28.13 6.70
C ALA A 201 -5.31 -28.93 7.49
N ASP A 202 -5.18 -30.26 7.48
CA ASP A 202 -5.99 -31.18 8.28
C ASP A 202 -5.31 -31.40 9.65
N THR A 203 -5.15 -30.31 10.40
CA THR A 203 -4.49 -30.32 11.72
C THR A 203 -4.93 -29.12 12.56
N ASP A 204 -5.09 -29.35 13.87
CA ASP A 204 -5.38 -28.31 14.85
C ASP A 204 -4.14 -27.46 15.19
N VAL A 205 -2.96 -27.89 14.76
CA VAL A 205 -1.69 -27.20 15.02
C VAL A 205 -1.08 -26.77 13.70
N PRO A 206 -1.04 -25.46 13.39
CA PRO A 206 -0.46 -24.97 12.15
C PRO A 206 1.04 -25.32 12.07
N SER A 207 1.51 -25.64 10.88
CA SER A 207 2.92 -25.95 10.63
C SER A 207 3.80 -24.71 10.79
N ARG A 208 3.23 -23.52 10.53
CA ARG A 208 3.91 -22.23 10.63
C ARG A 208 2.90 -21.12 10.95
N ILE A 209 3.32 -20.17 11.78
CA ILE A 209 2.54 -18.98 12.10
C ILE A 209 3.32 -17.75 11.66
N HIS A 210 2.67 -16.86 10.94
CA HIS A 210 3.18 -15.53 10.61
C HIS A 210 2.50 -14.49 11.48
N VAL A 211 3.28 -13.69 12.19
CA VAL A 211 2.76 -12.63 13.06
C VAL A 211 3.02 -11.29 12.44
N ALA A 212 1.96 -10.61 12.03
CA ALA A 212 1.98 -9.20 11.71
C ALA A 212 1.38 -8.41 12.87
N SER A 213 1.97 -7.26 13.18
CA SER A 213 1.50 -6.35 14.22
C SER A 213 1.18 -4.99 13.65
N GLY A 214 0.33 -4.24 14.32
CA GLY A 214 0.12 -2.81 14.08
C GLY A 214 1.34 -1.97 14.49
N SER A 215 1.22 -0.67 14.34
CA SER A 215 2.29 0.28 14.69
C SER A 215 2.62 0.20 16.17
N GLY A 216 3.91 0.17 16.49
CA GLY A 216 4.40 0.11 17.86
C GLY A 216 4.24 1.42 18.61
N THR A 217 3.78 1.34 19.86
CA THR A 217 3.77 2.46 20.78
C THR A 217 4.91 2.31 21.76
N GLY A 218 5.83 3.30 21.82
CA GLY A 218 6.94 3.30 22.77
C GLY A 218 6.45 3.29 24.21
N LEU A 219 7.02 2.40 25.02
CA LEU A 219 6.79 2.36 26.46
C LEU A 219 7.88 3.17 27.18
N ARG A 220 7.62 3.60 28.42
CA ARG A 220 8.60 4.38 29.19
C ARG A 220 9.92 3.64 29.41
N TYR A 221 9.85 2.33 29.61
CA TYR A 221 10.98 1.41 29.75
C TYR A 221 10.50 -0.04 29.71
N GLY A 222 11.42 -0.97 29.50
CA GLY A 222 11.19 -2.40 29.50
C GLY A 222 11.15 -3.02 30.89
N GLU A 223 11.75 -4.20 31.06
CA GLU A 223 11.85 -4.86 32.37
C GLU A 223 12.67 -4.02 33.35
N ASN A 224 13.75 -3.43 32.86
CA ASN A 224 14.62 -2.52 33.61
C ASN A 224 14.53 -1.10 33.04
N PRO A 225 14.78 -0.04 33.88
CA PRO A 225 14.58 1.36 33.49
C PRO A 225 15.41 1.82 32.27
N HIS A 226 16.51 1.17 31.96
CA HIS A 226 17.40 1.51 30.86
C HIS A 226 17.08 0.74 29.55
N GLN A 227 16.12 -0.19 29.58
CA GLN A 227 15.76 -0.99 28.43
C GLN A 227 14.63 -0.32 27.64
N PRO A 228 14.79 -0.12 26.31
CA PRO A 228 13.69 0.30 25.46
C PRO A 228 12.63 -0.80 25.39
N ALA A 229 11.36 -0.42 25.28
CA ALA A 229 10.26 -1.32 25.04
C ALA A 229 9.16 -0.65 24.23
N ALA A 230 8.38 -1.44 23.53
CA ALA A 230 7.22 -0.99 22.79
C ALA A 230 6.07 -2.00 22.91
N PHE A 231 4.86 -1.50 22.81
CA PHE A 231 3.65 -2.30 22.70
C PHE A 231 3.24 -2.33 21.23
N TYR A 232 3.05 -3.53 20.69
CA TYR A 232 2.57 -3.74 19.34
C TYR A 232 1.19 -4.41 19.40
N PRO A 233 0.11 -3.72 18.98
CA PRO A 233 -1.20 -4.36 18.87
C PRO A 233 -1.18 -5.43 17.79
N ALA A 234 -2.03 -6.45 17.90
CA ALA A 234 -2.24 -7.39 16.81
C ALA A 234 -2.77 -6.63 15.58
N ALA A 235 -2.26 -6.96 14.39
CA ALA A 235 -2.83 -6.51 13.14
C ALA A 235 -4.10 -7.34 12.88
N ALA A 236 -5.21 -6.94 13.50
CA ALA A 236 -6.50 -7.57 13.28
C ALA A 236 -7.35 -6.71 12.33
N ALA A 237 -8.08 -7.38 11.44
CA ALA A 237 -9.19 -6.75 10.74
C ALA A 237 -10.31 -6.52 11.76
N GLY A 238 -10.56 -5.26 12.14
CA GLY A 238 -11.61 -4.91 13.07
C GLY A 238 -11.20 -3.85 14.10
N GLU A 239 -12.12 -3.55 15.00
CA GLU A 239 -11.89 -2.59 16.08
C GLU A 239 -10.79 -3.09 17.03
N PRO A 240 -9.90 -2.20 17.48
CA PRO A 240 -8.91 -2.54 18.48
C PRO A 240 -9.56 -3.15 19.72
N SER A 241 -8.95 -4.18 20.30
CA SER A 241 -9.48 -4.85 21.50
C SER A 241 -8.44 -4.92 22.62
N GLY A 242 -8.89 -5.19 23.83
CA GLY A 242 -8.03 -5.30 25.00
C GLY A 242 -7.22 -4.03 25.26
N LEU A 243 -5.91 -4.17 25.49
CA LEU A 243 -5.04 -3.03 25.79
C LEU A 243 -4.90 -2.05 24.62
N ALA A 244 -5.02 -2.52 23.38
CA ALA A 244 -4.97 -1.68 22.19
C ALA A 244 -6.15 -0.69 22.10
N ALA A 245 -7.30 -1.05 22.66
CA ALA A 245 -8.50 -0.21 22.74
C ALA A 245 -8.53 0.69 23.99
N ALA A 246 -7.57 0.54 24.90
CA ALA A 246 -7.59 1.24 26.17
C ALA A 246 -7.29 2.75 25.99
N VAL A 247 -8.11 3.59 26.62
CA VAL A 247 -7.91 5.04 26.69
C VAL A 247 -7.28 5.38 28.04
N GLN A 248 -6.13 6.03 28.00
CA GLN A 248 -5.47 6.49 29.22
C GLN A 248 -6.16 7.76 29.74
N HIS A 249 -6.86 7.67 30.87
CA HIS A 249 -7.54 8.81 31.51
C HIS A 249 -6.66 9.58 32.46
N SER A 250 -5.63 8.93 33.07
CA SER A 250 -4.74 9.57 34.04
C SER A 250 -3.46 8.75 34.22
N GLY A 251 -2.51 9.31 34.94
CA GLY A 251 -1.26 8.62 35.31
C GLY A 251 -0.12 8.81 34.30
N LYS A 252 0.97 8.08 34.52
CA LYS A 252 2.15 8.09 33.64
C LYS A 252 1.93 7.17 32.45
N PRO A 253 2.60 7.42 31.28
CA PRO A 253 2.56 6.49 30.16
C PRO A 253 2.95 5.08 30.56
N LEU A 254 2.42 4.10 29.82
CA LEU A 254 2.64 2.68 30.09
C LEU A 254 4.12 2.29 30.18
N SER A 255 4.41 1.29 30.99
CA SER A 255 5.69 0.59 31.03
C SER A 255 5.46 -0.89 30.83
N TYR A 256 6.52 -1.69 30.61
CA TYR A 256 6.44 -3.12 30.40
C TYR A 256 5.69 -3.88 31.53
N LYS A 257 5.78 -3.41 32.77
CA LYS A 257 5.10 -4.01 33.92
C LYS A 257 3.65 -3.52 34.02
N ILE A 258 2.86 -3.80 33.02
CA ILE A 258 1.42 -3.55 33.02
C ILE A 258 0.74 -4.63 33.86
N GLY A 259 0.07 -4.24 34.96
CA GLY A 259 -0.75 -5.18 35.76
C GLY A 259 -0.18 -5.58 37.11
N ARG A 260 0.93 -5.05 37.56
CA ARG A 260 1.21 -4.97 39.00
C ARG A 260 0.62 -3.67 39.54
N ALA A 261 -0.70 -3.64 39.69
CA ALA A 261 -1.30 -2.74 40.68
C ALA A 261 -0.84 -3.24 42.06
N HIS A 262 0.00 -2.51 42.75
CA HIS A 262 0.13 -2.67 44.16
C HIS A 262 -1.15 -2.12 44.76
N VAL A 263 -2.01 -2.99 45.27
CA VAL A 263 -3.08 -2.68 46.20
C VAL A 263 -2.42 -2.21 47.50
#